data_c6c8e6eb1d28ecaa694811c737782ed6
#
_entry.id   c6c8e6eb1d28ecaa694811c737782ed6
#
_cell.length_a   1.000
_cell.length_b   1.000
_cell.length_c   1.000
_cell.angle_alpha   90.00
_cell.angle_beta   90.00
_cell.angle_gamma   90.00
#
_symmetry.space_group_name_H-M   'P 1'
#
loop_
_entity.id
_entity.type
_entity.pdbx_description
1 polymer ?
#
loop_
_entity_poly.entity_id
_entity_poly.type
_entity_poly.pdbx_seq_one_letter_code
_entity_poly.pdbx_strand_id
1 'polypeptide(L)'
;DRCADTARPQPLHQHPVTTGPLADDGAQSVPAPMFRKGLALKKEVAGALAADYHSALIDRIRAADYQWHKERLRVHLAREFGFCYGVDRAVDYAYQTRRRFPERPIYLTGEIIHNPQVNGRLRAAGIRFLSDPEEDLNSLGPDAVVILPAFGVTIGTLTQLQRQGCTLVDTTCGSVLNVWKNVKRYARDGFTAVIHGKVHHEETQATASQALRYPNGRYLVLLDRAAALTVCDYIRGRTDPAVILARFKNATSVDFDPDRDLQRIGLANQTTMLMSESLEIGELFRQAMIDR
;
A
#
# COMPACT_ATOMS: atom_id res chain seq x y z
N ASP A 1 5.39 -21.65 33.32
CA ASP A 1 6.36 -20.65 32.83
C ASP A 1 7.08 -21.13 31.61
N ARG A 2 6.51 -20.95 30.45
CA ARG A 2 7.22 -20.95 29.15
C ARG A 2 6.41 -20.08 28.19
N CYS A 3 6.87 -18.83 28.03
CA CYS A 3 6.42 -17.97 26.96
C CYS A 3 6.85 -18.58 25.62
N ALA A 4 5.87 -18.77 24.74
CA ALA A 4 6.07 -19.22 23.38
C ALA A 4 6.76 -18.13 22.57
N ASP A 5 7.85 -18.52 21.94
CA ASP A 5 8.67 -17.77 21.01
C ASP A 5 7.84 -17.46 19.74
N THR A 6 7.42 -16.21 19.57
CA THR A 6 6.74 -15.76 18.36
C THR A 6 7.78 -15.48 17.29
N ALA A 7 7.89 -16.38 16.32
CA ALA A 7 8.74 -16.26 15.16
C ALA A 7 8.53 -14.88 14.46
N ARG A 8 9.62 -14.11 14.35
CA ARG A 8 9.67 -12.89 13.56
C ARG A 8 9.51 -13.25 12.07
N PRO A 9 8.68 -12.53 11.31
CA PRO A 9 8.65 -12.72 9.86
C PRO A 9 10.01 -12.36 9.27
N GLN A 10 10.56 -13.26 8.46
CA GLN A 10 11.80 -13.01 7.73
C GLN A 10 11.57 -11.94 6.66
N PRO A 11 12.54 -11.05 6.41
CA PRO A 11 12.44 -10.07 5.34
C PRO A 11 12.48 -10.77 3.98
N LEU A 12 11.55 -10.42 3.10
CA LEU A 12 11.54 -10.81 1.69
C LEU A 12 12.90 -10.51 1.05
N HIS A 13 13.47 -11.49 0.39
CA HIS A 13 14.72 -11.35 -0.36
C HIS A 13 14.58 -10.23 -1.39
N GLN A 14 15.33 -9.15 -1.19
CA GLN A 14 15.45 -8.06 -2.15
C GLN A 14 16.32 -8.54 -3.32
N HIS A 15 15.72 -8.75 -4.49
CA HIS A 15 16.47 -8.75 -5.73
C HIS A 15 16.77 -7.30 -6.12
N PRO A 16 18.01 -6.96 -6.47
CA PRO A 16 18.35 -5.62 -6.93
C PRO A 16 17.62 -5.33 -8.25
N VAL A 17 16.86 -4.23 -8.26
CA VAL A 17 16.22 -3.73 -9.49
C VAL A 17 17.33 -3.19 -10.38
N THR A 18 17.71 -3.96 -11.40
CA THR A 18 18.60 -3.49 -12.46
C THR A 18 17.85 -2.47 -13.33
N THR A 19 18.17 -1.20 -13.16
CA THR A 19 17.69 -0.12 -14.03
C THR A 19 18.61 0.02 -15.24
N GLY A 20 18.32 -0.78 -16.29
CA GLY A 20 18.81 -0.48 -17.64
C GLY A 20 17.74 0.35 -18.39
N PRO A 21 18.11 1.18 -19.38
CA PRO A 21 17.14 1.90 -20.18
C PRO A 21 16.23 0.90 -20.91
N LEU A 22 14.91 1.12 -20.81
CA LEU A 22 13.88 0.27 -21.41
C LEU A 22 13.97 0.38 -22.93
N ALA A 23 14.45 -0.67 -23.59
CA ALA A 23 14.32 -0.81 -25.04
C ALA A 23 12.82 -0.97 -25.38
N ASP A 24 12.36 -0.15 -26.30
CA ASP A 24 11.02 -0.16 -26.87
C ASP A 24 10.97 -1.29 -27.93
N ASP A 25 10.66 -2.51 -27.49
CA ASP A 25 10.39 -3.61 -28.42
C ASP A 25 8.95 -3.47 -28.91
N GLY A 26 8.82 -3.01 -30.13
CA GLY A 26 7.59 -2.70 -30.85
C GLY A 26 6.64 -3.87 -31.16
N ALA A 27 6.37 -4.74 -30.20
CA ALA A 27 5.24 -5.66 -30.23
C ALA A 27 4.05 -4.97 -29.56
N GLN A 28 3.06 -4.54 -30.34
CA GLN A 28 1.76 -4.07 -29.86
C GLN A 28 1.02 -5.23 -29.17
N SER A 29 1.40 -5.53 -27.92
CA SER A 29 0.62 -6.44 -27.09
C SER A 29 -0.67 -5.72 -26.68
N VAL A 30 -1.81 -6.35 -26.97
CA VAL A 30 -3.12 -5.90 -26.46
C VAL A 30 -2.97 -5.69 -24.95
N PRO A 31 -3.25 -4.49 -24.43
CA PRO A 31 -3.03 -4.23 -23.01
C PRO A 31 -3.83 -5.21 -22.17
N ALA A 32 -3.19 -5.84 -21.21
CA ALA A 32 -3.82 -6.79 -20.29
C ALA A 32 -5.09 -6.21 -19.67
N PRO A 33 -6.21 -6.96 -19.62
CA PRO A 33 -7.46 -6.46 -19.06
C PRO A 33 -7.28 -6.01 -17.62
N MET A 34 -7.70 -4.78 -17.29
CA MET A 34 -7.62 -4.25 -15.92
C MET A 34 -8.98 -3.79 -15.43
N PHE A 35 -9.46 -4.41 -14.36
CA PHE A 35 -10.72 -4.09 -13.70
C PHE A 35 -10.49 -3.14 -12.51
N ARG A 36 -10.88 -1.88 -12.65
CA ARG A 36 -10.76 -0.84 -11.60
C ARG A 36 -12.08 -0.45 -10.96
N LYS A 37 -13.19 -0.81 -11.58
CA LYS A 37 -14.55 -0.43 -11.14
C LYS A 37 -15.39 -1.64 -10.69
N GLY A 38 -14.73 -2.73 -10.30
CA GLY A 38 -15.36 -4.02 -9.98
C GLY A 38 -15.69 -4.84 -11.23
N LEU A 39 -16.30 -5.99 -11.00
CA LEU A 39 -16.63 -6.95 -12.04
C LEU A 39 -18.15 -7.06 -12.29
N ALA A 40 -18.93 -6.13 -11.73
CA ALA A 40 -20.41 -6.05 -11.83
C ALA A 40 -21.17 -7.25 -11.21
N LEU A 41 -20.56 -7.98 -10.27
CA LEU A 41 -21.11 -9.18 -9.63
C LEU A 41 -21.44 -8.98 -8.14
N LYS A 42 -21.55 -7.74 -7.67
CA LYS A 42 -21.78 -7.42 -6.25
C LYS A 42 -23.01 -8.14 -5.66
N LYS A 43 -24.11 -8.21 -6.42
CA LYS A 43 -25.35 -8.89 -5.97
C LYS A 43 -25.15 -10.41 -5.84
N GLU A 44 -24.36 -11.00 -6.70
CA GLU A 44 -24.12 -12.45 -6.72
C GLU A 44 -23.23 -12.90 -5.57
N VAL A 45 -22.33 -12.06 -5.08
CA VAL A 45 -21.42 -12.37 -3.96
C VAL A 45 -21.96 -11.92 -2.61
N ALA A 46 -23.06 -11.17 -2.56
CA ALA A 46 -23.62 -10.60 -1.33
C ALA A 46 -23.95 -11.67 -0.28
N GLY A 47 -24.47 -12.83 -0.70
CA GLY A 47 -24.75 -13.95 0.21
C GLY A 47 -23.50 -14.55 0.85
N ALA A 48 -22.45 -14.74 0.05
CA ALA A 48 -21.17 -15.26 0.56
C ALA A 48 -20.49 -14.25 1.51
N LEU A 49 -20.49 -12.98 1.16
CA LEU A 49 -19.97 -11.91 2.03
C LEU A 49 -20.75 -11.82 3.35
N ALA A 50 -22.09 -11.93 3.29
CA ALA A 50 -22.90 -11.93 4.50
C ALA A 50 -22.61 -13.17 5.38
N ALA A 51 -22.46 -14.36 4.80
CA ALA A 51 -22.11 -15.55 5.54
C ALA A 51 -20.75 -15.42 6.27
N ASP A 52 -19.79 -14.75 5.65
CA ASP A 52 -18.43 -14.62 6.18
C ASP A 52 -18.24 -13.44 7.16
N TYR A 53 -18.97 -12.34 6.97
CA TYR A 53 -18.69 -11.09 7.71
C TYR A 53 -19.90 -10.52 8.47
N HIS A 54 -21.08 -11.13 8.36
CA HIS A 54 -22.24 -10.72 9.12
C HIS A 54 -22.27 -11.37 10.51
N SER A 55 -22.79 -10.67 11.50
CA SER A 55 -22.96 -11.18 12.86
C SER A 55 -24.32 -10.80 13.44
N ALA A 56 -25.18 -11.79 13.65
CA ALA A 56 -26.48 -11.60 14.30
C ALA A 56 -26.37 -11.05 15.73
N LEU A 57 -25.25 -11.29 16.43
CA LEU A 57 -24.99 -10.69 17.73
C LEU A 57 -24.80 -9.17 17.59
N ILE A 58 -24.01 -8.75 16.63
CA ILE A 58 -23.76 -7.34 16.37
C ILE A 58 -25.06 -6.62 16.00
N ASP A 59 -25.91 -7.23 15.19
CA ASP A 59 -27.21 -6.63 14.84
C ASP A 59 -28.13 -6.48 16.04
N ARG A 60 -28.16 -7.45 16.93
CA ARG A 60 -28.92 -7.33 18.19
C ARG A 60 -28.40 -6.19 19.08
N ILE A 61 -27.09 -6.03 19.17
CA ILE A 61 -26.50 -4.94 19.95
C ILE A 61 -26.78 -3.57 19.30
N ARG A 62 -26.74 -3.47 17.98
CA ARG A 62 -27.12 -2.25 17.22
C ARG A 62 -28.59 -1.89 17.46
N ALA A 63 -29.48 -2.88 17.38
CA ALA A 63 -30.92 -2.68 17.62
C ALA A 63 -31.22 -2.26 19.09
N ALA A 64 -30.33 -2.57 20.02
CA ALA A 64 -30.38 -2.16 21.42
C ALA A 64 -29.57 -0.87 21.71
N ASP A 65 -29.55 0.06 20.76
CA ASP A 65 -28.80 1.33 20.84
C ASP A 65 -27.31 1.15 21.16
N TYR A 66 -26.69 0.16 20.52
CA TYR A 66 -25.25 -0.15 20.66
C TYR A 66 -24.83 -0.58 22.06
N GLN A 67 -25.80 -1.07 22.87
CA GLN A 67 -25.55 -1.54 24.22
C GLN A 67 -26.01 -2.98 24.40
N TRP A 68 -25.26 -3.74 25.17
CA TRP A 68 -25.62 -5.07 25.57
C TRP A 68 -25.21 -5.32 27.02
N HIS A 69 -26.12 -5.90 27.80
CA HIS A 69 -25.93 -6.19 29.20
C HIS A 69 -26.14 -7.67 29.47
N LYS A 70 -25.22 -8.26 30.19
CA LYS A 70 -25.40 -9.62 30.74
C LYS A 70 -24.77 -9.66 32.13
N GLU A 71 -25.61 -9.86 33.14
CA GLU A 71 -25.17 -9.89 34.54
C GLU A 71 -24.36 -8.63 34.91
N ARG A 72 -23.06 -8.79 35.19
CA ARG A 72 -22.14 -7.68 35.52
C ARG A 72 -21.43 -7.08 34.30
N LEU A 73 -21.61 -7.67 33.12
CA LEU A 73 -20.94 -7.23 31.91
C LEU A 73 -21.81 -6.21 31.17
N ARG A 74 -21.24 -5.05 30.88
CA ARG A 74 -21.80 -4.05 29.98
C ARG A 74 -20.89 -3.92 28.75
N VAL A 75 -21.46 -4.06 27.56
CA VAL A 75 -20.76 -3.88 26.30
C VAL A 75 -21.35 -2.68 25.61
N HIS A 76 -20.49 -1.74 25.23
CA HIS A 76 -20.84 -0.60 24.40
C HIS A 76 -20.09 -0.76 23.07
N LEU A 77 -20.82 -0.86 21.97
CA LEU A 77 -20.22 -0.81 20.65
C LEU A 77 -19.99 0.64 20.21
N ALA A 78 -18.89 0.88 19.53
CA ALA A 78 -18.73 2.11 18.79
C ALA A 78 -19.86 2.23 17.76
N ARG A 79 -20.29 3.45 17.44
CA ARG A 79 -21.31 3.65 16.39
C ARG A 79 -20.79 3.33 15.01
N GLU A 80 -19.50 3.61 14.79
CA GLU A 80 -18.79 3.29 13.54
C GLU A 80 -17.66 2.30 13.84
N PHE A 81 -17.70 1.15 13.21
CA PHE A 81 -16.72 0.08 13.32
C PHE A 81 -16.84 -0.87 12.12
N GLY A 82 -15.84 -1.75 11.96
CA GLY A 82 -15.75 -2.71 10.87
C GLY A 82 -14.78 -2.25 9.78
N PHE A 83 -15.01 -2.69 8.56
CA PHE A 83 -14.17 -2.30 7.44
C PHE A 83 -14.41 -0.84 7.03
N CYS A 84 -13.34 -0.11 6.73
CA CYS A 84 -13.47 1.16 6.03
C CYS A 84 -13.91 0.88 4.57
N TYR A 85 -14.40 1.92 3.89
CA TYR A 85 -14.84 1.81 2.49
C TYR A 85 -13.79 1.16 1.56
N GLY A 86 -12.50 1.47 1.75
CA GLY A 86 -11.43 0.92 0.92
C GLY A 86 -11.24 -0.57 1.12
N VAL A 87 -11.31 -1.02 2.37
CA VAL A 87 -11.21 -2.46 2.74
C VAL A 87 -12.44 -3.22 2.27
N ASP A 88 -13.64 -2.70 2.53
CA ASP A 88 -14.90 -3.32 2.11
C ASP A 88 -14.90 -3.55 0.58
N ARG A 89 -14.50 -2.53 -0.18
CA ARG A 89 -14.36 -2.63 -1.63
C ARG A 89 -13.32 -3.67 -2.06
N ALA A 90 -12.17 -3.75 -1.39
CA ALA A 90 -11.12 -4.69 -1.77
C ALA A 90 -11.57 -6.14 -1.55
N VAL A 91 -12.21 -6.41 -0.41
CA VAL A 91 -12.77 -7.72 -0.10
C VAL A 91 -13.90 -8.08 -1.07
N ASP A 92 -14.85 -7.17 -1.33
CA ASP A 92 -15.92 -7.37 -2.31
C ASP A 92 -15.36 -7.74 -3.69
N TYR A 93 -14.34 -7.03 -4.17
CA TYR A 93 -13.72 -7.33 -5.47
C TYR A 93 -12.99 -8.68 -5.48
N ALA A 94 -12.40 -9.11 -4.39
CA ALA A 94 -11.78 -10.43 -4.30
C ALA A 94 -12.83 -11.55 -4.46
N TYR A 95 -14.00 -11.43 -3.81
CA TYR A 95 -15.11 -12.38 -3.97
C TYR A 95 -15.70 -12.35 -5.37
N GLN A 96 -15.90 -11.16 -5.95
CA GLN A 96 -16.33 -11.01 -7.35
C GLN A 96 -15.33 -11.66 -8.32
N THR A 97 -14.03 -11.52 -8.05
CA THR A 97 -12.97 -12.12 -8.88
C THR A 97 -13.06 -13.62 -8.87
N ARG A 98 -13.20 -14.26 -7.71
CA ARG A 98 -13.39 -15.71 -7.61
C ARG A 98 -14.66 -16.17 -8.33
N ARG A 99 -15.74 -15.41 -8.21
CA ARG A 99 -17.01 -15.71 -8.89
C ARG A 99 -16.90 -15.58 -10.41
N ARG A 100 -16.17 -14.56 -10.90
CA ARG A 100 -16.00 -14.28 -12.34
C ARG A 100 -15.10 -15.27 -13.04
N PHE A 101 -14.07 -15.75 -12.34
CA PHE A 101 -13.02 -16.60 -12.91
C PHE A 101 -12.88 -17.93 -12.12
N PRO A 102 -13.93 -18.78 -12.12
CA PRO A 102 -13.96 -19.98 -11.27
C PRO A 102 -12.87 -21.00 -11.61
N GLU A 103 -12.43 -21.07 -12.88
CA GLU A 103 -11.45 -22.07 -13.35
C GLU A 103 -10.02 -21.49 -13.48
N ARG A 104 -9.86 -20.18 -13.38
CA ARG A 104 -8.54 -19.56 -13.54
C ARG A 104 -7.80 -19.46 -12.21
N PRO A 105 -6.46 -19.59 -12.20
CA PRO A 105 -5.67 -19.33 -11.02
C PRO A 105 -5.75 -17.84 -10.65
N ILE A 106 -6.08 -17.56 -9.40
CA ILE A 106 -6.21 -16.21 -8.88
C ILE A 106 -5.13 -15.97 -7.83
N TYR A 107 -4.42 -14.87 -7.97
CA TYR A 107 -3.32 -14.47 -7.09
C TYR A 107 -3.59 -13.13 -6.45
N LEU A 108 -3.06 -12.94 -5.24
CA LEU A 108 -2.84 -11.65 -4.58
C LEU A 108 -1.35 -11.34 -4.57
N THR A 109 -0.96 -10.12 -4.89
CA THR A 109 0.47 -9.72 -4.86
C THR A 109 1.04 -9.66 -3.43
N GLY A 110 0.18 -9.65 -2.43
CA GLY A 110 0.50 -9.64 -1.00
C GLY A 110 -0.79 -9.87 -0.22
N GLU A 111 -0.89 -9.41 1.01
CA GLU A 111 -2.15 -9.44 1.76
C GLU A 111 -3.16 -8.44 1.19
N ILE A 112 -4.45 -8.82 1.13
CA ILE A 112 -5.50 -7.87 0.70
C ILE A 112 -5.59 -6.68 1.66
N ILE A 113 -5.46 -6.98 2.93
CA ILE A 113 -5.31 -6.11 4.09
C ILE A 113 -4.57 -6.87 5.19
N HIS A 114 -4.01 -6.17 6.17
CA HIS A 114 -3.35 -6.79 7.32
C HIS A 114 -4.37 -7.37 8.32
N ASN A 115 -5.12 -8.39 7.88
CA ASN A 115 -6.09 -9.11 8.70
C ASN A 115 -6.03 -10.61 8.41
N PRO A 116 -5.48 -11.42 9.34
CA PRO A 116 -5.31 -12.87 9.12
C PRO A 116 -6.61 -13.62 8.84
N GLN A 117 -7.73 -13.21 9.45
CA GLN A 117 -9.02 -13.88 9.21
C GLN A 117 -9.52 -13.63 7.79
N VAL A 118 -9.40 -12.40 7.29
CA VAL A 118 -9.78 -12.05 5.91
C VAL A 118 -8.90 -12.82 4.93
N ASN A 119 -7.59 -12.78 5.12
CA ASN A 119 -6.64 -13.47 4.25
C ASN A 119 -6.86 -15.00 4.30
N GLY A 120 -7.16 -15.57 5.48
CA GLY A 120 -7.49 -16.98 5.62
C GLY A 120 -8.74 -17.39 4.84
N ARG A 121 -9.80 -16.56 4.83
CA ARG A 121 -11.00 -16.80 4.02
C ARG A 121 -10.72 -16.75 2.52
N LEU A 122 -9.91 -15.82 2.07
CA LEU A 122 -9.51 -15.72 0.67
C LEU A 122 -8.69 -16.94 0.23
N ARG A 123 -7.79 -17.46 1.10
CA ARG A 123 -7.07 -18.71 0.86
C ARG A 123 -8.04 -19.91 0.77
N ALA A 124 -9.01 -19.99 1.68
CA ALA A 124 -10.04 -21.02 1.66
C ALA A 124 -10.91 -20.97 0.39
N ALA A 125 -11.07 -19.77 -0.19
CA ALA A 125 -11.73 -19.58 -1.47
C ALA A 125 -10.83 -19.89 -2.68
N GLY A 126 -9.60 -20.41 -2.48
CA GLY A 126 -8.68 -20.79 -3.53
C GLY A 126 -7.91 -19.62 -4.15
N ILE A 127 -7.78 -18.49 -3.47
CA ILE A 127 -6.92 -17.38 -3.88
C ILE A 127 -5.52 -17.61 -3.29
N ARG A 128 -4.50 -17.59 -4.14
CA ARG A 128 -3.10 -17.78 -3.78
C ARG A 128 -2.43 -16.44 -3.48
N PHE A 129 -1.39 -16.45 -2.66
CA PHE A 129 -0.69 -15.23 -2.26
C PHE A 129 0.75 -15.29 -2.78
N LEU A 130 1.17 -14.33 -3.57
CA LEU A 130 2.53 -14.26 -4.10
C LEU A 130 3.59 -14.00 -3.02
N SER A 131 3.18 -13.78 -1.78
CA SER A 131 4.06 -13.76 -0.61
C SER A 131 4.36 -15.17 -0.08
N ASP A 132 3.66 -16.20 -0.54
CA ASP A 132 3.89 -17.57 -0.13
C ASP A 132 5.13 -18.14 -0.86
N PRO A 133 5.97 -18.95 -0.19
CA PRO A 133 7.23 -19.44 -0.74
C PRO A 133 7.10 -20.28 -2.02
N GLU A 134 5.93 -20.89 -2.22
CA GLU A 134 5.64 -21.75 -3.37
C GLU A 134 5.24 -20.95 -4.63
N GLU A 135 4.97 -19.67 -4.49
CA GLU A 135 4.46 -18.83 -5.56
C GLU A 135 5.55 -17.90 -6.10
N ASP A 136 5.66 -17.79 -7.41
CA ASP A 136 6.62 -16.91 -8.07
C ASP A 136 5.92 -15.96 -9.05
N LEU A 137 6.08 -14.66 -8.78
CA LEU A 137 5.59 -13.59 -9.65
C LEU A 137 6.11 -13.74 -11.10
N ASN A 138 7.34 -14.25 -11.27
CA ASN A 138 7.94 -14.40 -12.60
C ASN A 138 7.31 -15.53 -13.42
N SER A 139 6.66 -16.50 -12.78
CA SER A 139 6.03 -17.64 -13.44
C SER A 139 4.62 -17.33 -13.98
N LEU A 140 4.06 -16.16 -13.65
CA LEU A 140 2.70 -15.80 -14.07
C LEU A 140 2.62 -15.49 -15.55
N GLY A 141 1.46 -15.79 -16.14
CA GLY A 141 1.17 -15.56 -17.55
C GLY A 141 -0.27 -15.11 -17.80
N PRO A 142 -0.71 -15.13 -19.08
CA PRO A 142 -2.04 -14.63 -19.48
C PRO A 142 -3.22 -15.32 -18.79
N ASP A 143 -3.05 -16.57 -18.37
CA ASP A 143 -4.09 -17.32 -17.67
C ASP A 143 -4.29 -16.86 -16.23
N ALA A 144 -3.30 -16.19 -15.62
CA ALA A 144 -3.39 -15.71 -14.26
C ALA A 144 -4.30 -14.50 -14.15
N VAL A 145 -5.09 -14.48 -13.06
CA VAL A 145 -5.83 -13.30 -12.61
C VAL A 145 -5.16 -12.78 -11.34
N VAL A 146 -4.71 -11.54 -11.34
CA VAL A 146 -3.98 -10.97 -10.21
C VAL A 146 -4.75 -9.83 -9.59
N ILE A 147 -5.06 -9.96 -8.31
CA ILE A 147 -5.69 -8.92 -7.49
C ILE A 147 -4.58 -8.05 -6.88
N LEU A 148 -4.64 -6.75 -7.14
CA LEU A 148 -3.77 -5.76 -6.52
C LEU A 148 -4.42 -5.31 -5.21
N PRO A 149 -3.73 -5.35 -4.05
CA PRO A 149 -4.33 -5.09 -2.74
C PRO A 149 -4.77 -3.63 -2.54
N ALA A 150 -5.47 -3.37 -1.44
CA ALA A 150 -5.94 -2.02 -1.10
C ALA A 150 -4.80 -1.00 -0.96
N PHE A 151 -3.60 -1.44 -0.63
CA PHE A 151 -2.38 -0.62 -0.51
C PHE A 151 -1.77 -0.24 -1.86
N GLY A 152 -2.21 -0.90 -2.94
CA GLY A 152 -1.58 -0.80 -4.25
C GLY A 152 -0.30 -1.63 -4.37
N VAL A 153 0.36 -1.50 -5.51
CA VAL A 153 1.65 -2.15 -5.81
C VAL A 153 2.63 -1.16 -6.41
N THR A 154 3.91 -1.49 -6.39
CA THR A 154 4.93 -0.67 -7.05
C THR A 154 4.71 -0.61 -8.56
N ILE A 155 5.22 0.44 -9.19
CA ILE A 155 5.15 0.57 -10.66
C ILE A 155 5.89 -0.59 -11.34
N GLY A 156 7.01 -1.04 -10.78
CA GLY A 156 7.75 -2.19 -11.31
C GLY A 156 6.89 -3.44 -11.36
N THR A 157 6.27 -3.81 -10.23
CA THR A 157 5.35 -4.95 -10.15
C THR A 157 4.18 -4.82 -11.12
N LEU A 158 3.56 -3.65 -11.19
CA LEU A 158 2.44 -3.42 -12.12
C LEU A 158 2.87 -3.62 -13.58
N THR A 159 4.00 -3.03 -13.97
CA THR A 159 4.54 -3.14 -15.33
C THR A 159 4.90 -4.58 -15.67
N GLN A 160 5.49 -5.31 -14.73
CA GLN A 160 5.82 -6.73 -14.92
C GLN A 160 4.57 -7.56 -15.19
N LEU A 161 3.55 -7.45 -14.34
CA LEU A 161 2.28 -8.17 -14.50
C LEU A 161 1.58 -7.84 -15.84
N GLN A 162 1.66 -6.58 -16.27
CA GLN A 162 1.13 -6.16 -17.55
C GLN A 162 1.89 -6.78 -18.73
N ARG A 163 3.23 -6.85 -18.67
CA ARG A 163 4.07 -7.51 -19.69
C ARG A 163 3.81 -9.01 -19.77
N GLN A 164 3.53 -9.64 -18.65
CA GLN A 164 3.17 -11.07 -18.59
C GLN A 164 1.75 -11.35 -19.12
N GLY A 165 0.96 -10.32 -19.45
CA GLY A 165 -0.40 -10.47 -19.97
C GLY A 165 -1.44 -10.86 -18.94
N CYS A 166 -1.13 -10.77 -17.64
CA CYS A 166 -2.06 -11.13 -16.57
C CYS A 166 -3.32 -10.27 -16.59
N THR A 167 -4.47 -10.88 -16.29
CA THR A 167 -5.70 -10.13 -16.03
C THR A 167 -5.61 -9.47 -14.65
N LEU A 168 -5.77 -8.15 -14.56
CA LEU A 168 -5.58 -7.41 -13.31
C LEU A 168 -6.90 -6.94 -12.71
N VAL A 169 -7.05 -7.10 -11.39
CA VAL A 169 -8.16 -6.54 -10.62
C VAL A 169 -7.58 -5.56 -9.60
N ASP A 170 -7.76 -4.26 -9.84
CA ASP A 170 -7.16 -3.19 -9.04
C ASP A 170 -8.11 -2.77 -7.92
N THR A 171 -7.77 -3.16 -6.70
CA THR A 171 -8.53 -2.81 -5.49
C THR A 171 -7.93 -1.62 -4.73
N THR A 172 -6.91 -0.97 -5.28
CA THR A 172 -6.22 0.15 -4.61
C THR A 172 -7.22 1.18 -4.09
N CYS A 173 -7.10 1.48 -2.80
CA CYS A 173 -7.99 2.38 -2.08
C CYS A 173 -7.96 3.82 -2.65
N GLY A 174 -9.10 4.49 -2.66
CA GLY A 174 -9.20 5.88 -3.12
C GLY A 174 -8.30 6.86 -2.36
N SER A 175 -8.11 6.64 -1.06
CA SER A 175 -7.19 7.44 -0.24
C SER A 175 -5.74 7.28 -0.70
N VAL A 176 -5.30 6.06 -0.96
CA VAL A 176 -3.96 5.76 -1.52
C VAL A 176 -3.79 6.41 -2.89
N LEU A 177 -4.79 6.27 -3.77
CA LEU A 177 -4.77 6.90 -5.10
C LEU A 177 -4.68 8.42 -5.02
N ASN A 178 -5.26 9.04 -4.00
CA ASN A 178 -5.18 10.49 -3.78
C ASN A 178 -3.76 10.92 -3.35
N VAL A 179 -3.12 10.16 -2.46
CA VAL A 179 -1.70 10.37 -2.12
C VAL A 179 -0.82 10.24 -3.37
N TRP A 180 -1.04 9.21 -4.20
CA TRP A 180 -0.30 9.02 -5.44
C TRP A 180 -0.44 10.18 -6.42
N LYS A 181 -1.62 10.84 -6.50
CA LYS A 181 -1.79 12.05 -7.33
C LYS A 181 -0.84 13.17 -6.88
N ASN A 182 -0.70 13.36 -5.57
CA ASN A 182 0.20 14.38 -5.02
C ASN A 182 1.66 14.03 -5.31
N VAL A 183 2.09 12.79 -5.04
CA VAL A 183 3.48 12.34 -5.31
C VAL A 183 3.84 12.48 -6.78
N LYS A 184 2.94 12.10 -7.70
CA LYS A 184 3.13 12.29 -9.15
C LYS A 184 3.27 13.77 -9.51
N ARG A 185 2.43 14.65 -8.92
CA ARG A 185 2.52 16.08 -9.13
C ARG A 185 3.86 16.62 -8.65
N TYR A 186 4.30 16.25 -7.45
CA TYR A 186 5.60 16.64 -6.92
C TYR A 186 6.74 16.25 -7.88
N ALA A 187 6.80 14.99 -8.26
CA ALA A 187 7.86 14.50 -9.14
C ALA A 187 7.83 15.17 -10.53
N ARG A 188 6.65 15.36 -11.12
CA ARG A 188 6.47 16.06 -12.39
C ARG A 188 6.97 17.52 -12.31
N ASP A 189 6.68 18.19 -11.21
CA ASP A 189 6.97 19.61 -11.01
C ASP A 189 8.38 19.83 -10.40
N GLY A 190 9.23 18.78 -10.35
CA GLY A 190 10.63 18.84 -9.91
C GLY A 190 10.80 18.96 -8.39
N PHE A 191 9.83 18.49 -7.60
CA PHE A 191 9.93 18.37 -6.15
C PHE A 191 10.30 16.94 -5.77
N THR A 192 11.11 16.79 -4.74
CA THR A 192 11.30 15.49 -4.07
C THR A 192 10.07 15.16 -3.22
N ALA A 193 9.53 13.96 -3.38
CA ALA A 193 8.45 13.48 -2.55
C ALA A 193 8.99 12.99 -1.19
N VAL A 194 8.80 13.75 -0.14
CA VAL A 194 9.06 13.31 1.23
C VAL A 194 7.83 12.57 1.73
N ILE A 195 7.98 11.32 2.15
CA ILE A 195 6.87 10.45 2.52
C ILE A 195 6.98 10.09 4.01
N HIS A 196 6.03 10.57 4.81
CA HIS A 196 5.87 10.15 6.20
C HIS A 196 5.25 8.76 6.23
N GLY A 197 6.03 7.74 6.58
CA GLY A 197 5.60 6.34 6.53
C GLY A 197 6.68 5.35 6.93
N LYS A 198 6.30 4.09 7.03
CA LYS A 198 7.21 2.99 7.31
C LYS A 198 7.84 2.51 6.00
N VAL A 199 9.16 2.57 5.88
CA VAL A 199 9.92 2.27 4.65
C VAL A 199 9.61 0.89 4.05
N HIS A 200 9.39 -0.10 4.90
CA HIS A 200 9.13 -1.49 4.47
C HIS A 200 7.63 -1.79 4.29
N HIS A 201 6.74 -0.83 4.51
CA HIS A 201 5.31 -1.04 4.32
C HIS A 201 4.94 -0.99 2.84
N GLU A 202 4.14 -1.92 2.35
CA GLU A 202 3.74 -2.06 0.95
C GLU A 202 3.15 -0.76 0.37
N GLU A 203 2.27 -0.08 1.12
CA GLU A 203 1.70 1.21 0.70
C GLU A 203 2.78 2.28 0.51
N THR A 204 3.76 2.35 1.40
CA THR A 204 4.86 3.32 1.31
C THR A 204 5.73 3.04 0.11
N GLN A 205 6.08 1.77 -0.14
CA GLN A 205 6.85 1.36 -1.31
C GLN A 205 6.11 1.65 -2.62
N ALA A 206 4.82 1.31 -2.67
CA ALA A 206 3.94 1.60 -3.80
C ALA A 206 3.85 3.12 -4.06
N THR A 207 3.71 3.91 -3.00
CA THR A 207 3.64 5.38 -3.06
C THR A 207 4.97 5.99 -3.53
N ALA A 208 6.09 5.56 -2.95
CA ALA A 208 7.44 6.01 -3.33
C ALA A 208 7.72 5.73 -4.81
N SER A 209 7.33 4.55 -5.30
CA SER A 209 7.51 4.18 -6.70
C SER A 209 6.79 5.12 -7.67
N GLN A 210 5.72 5.82 -7.24
CA GLN A 210 5.02 6.77 -8.10
C GLN A 210 5.86 7.99 -8.46
N ALA A 211 6.83 8.37 -7.61
CA ALA A 211 7.78 9.43 -7.94
C ALA A 211 8.67 9.03 -9.12
N LEU A 212 9.06 7.76 -9.19
CA LEU A 212 9.97 7.22 -10.20
C LEU A 212 9.34 7.09 -11.61
N ARG A 213 8.08 7.47 -11.79
CA ARG A 213 7.46 7.58 -13.13
C ARG A 213 8.08 8.68 -13.99
N TYR A 214 8.76 9.61 -13.37
CA TYR A 214 9.40 10.75 -14.03
C TYR A 214 10.91 10.59 -13.96
N PRO A 215 11.66 10.89 -15.01
CA PRO A 215 13.11 10.64 -15.09
C PRO A 215 13.91 11.24 -13.93
N ASN A 216 13.48 12.42 -13.46
CA ASN A 216 14.13 13.12 -12.35
C ASN A 216 13.32 13.02 -11.04
N GLY A 217 12.36 12.10 -10.97
CA GLY A 217 11.57 11.88 -9.76
C GLY A 217 12.42 11.35 -8.62
N ARG A 218 12.30 11.95 -7.44
CA ARG A 218 13.02 11.57 -6.23
C ARG A 218 12.07 11.44 -5.07
N TYR A 219 12.45 10.58 -4.13
CA TYR A 219 11.73 10.45 -2.88
C TYR A 219 12.69 10.24 -1.70
N LEU A 220 12.19 10.59 -0.52
CA LEU A 220 12.76 10.27 0.77
C LEU A 220 11.62 9.83 1.70
N VAL A 221 11.78 8.68 2.35
CA VAL A 221 10.82 8.17 3.34
C VAL A 221 11.36 8.44 4.75
N LEU A 222 10.51 8.96 5.61
CA LEU A 222 10.82 9.16 7.02
C LEU A 222 9.70 8.62 7.91
N LEU A 223 10.09 8.09 9.07
CA LEU A 223 9.18 7.37 9.95
C LEU A 223 8.42 8.32 10.89
N ASP A 224 9.08 9.36 11.39
CA ASP A 224 8.63 10.12 12.54
C ASP A 224 9.18 11.56 12.54
N ARG A 225 8.73 12.32 13.53
CA ARG A 225 9.18 13.68 13.79
C ARG A 225 10.71 13.78 14.00
N ALA A 226 11.34 12.81 14.65
CA ALA A 226 12.79 12.85 14.91
C ALA A 226 13.59 12.71 13.60
N ALA A 227 13.10 11.87 12.69
CA ALA A 227 13.67 11.77 11.34
C ALA A 227 13.46 13.07 10.54
N ALA A 228 12.29 13.70 10.65
CA ALA A 228 12.01 14.97 10.00
C ALA A 228 12.93 16.10 10.50
N LEU A 229 13.18 16.18 11.81
CA LEU A 229 14.10 17.17 12.40
C LEU A 229 15.53 17.04 11.83
N THR A 230 16.04 15.82 11.62
CA THR A 230 17.35 15.62 10.99
C THR A 230 17.40 16.22 9.59
N VAL A 231 16.34 16.05 8.79
CA VAL A 231 16.26 16.66 7.45
C VAL A 231 16.13 18.17 7.54
N CYS A 232 15.37 18.69 8.53
CA CYS A 232 15.26 20.14 8.77
C CYS A 232 16.60 20.78 9.16
N ASP A 233 17.40 20.10 10.01
CA ASP A 233 18.73 20.60 10.39
C ASP A 233 19.67 20.64 9.19
N TYR A 234 19.58 19.66 8.30
CA TYR A 234 20.32 19.68 7.05
C TYR A 234 19.88 20.86 6.15
N ILE A 235 18.60 21.04 5.95
CA ILE A 235 18.05 22.15 5.15
C ILE A 235 18.54 23.51 5.68
N ARG A 236 18.70 23.67 6.99
CA ARG A 236 19.23 24.87 7.64
C ARG A 236 20.76 24.98 7.62
N GLY A 237 21.45 24.03 7.01
CA GLY A 237 22.92 24.00 6.97
C GLY A 237 23.59 23.66 8.32
N ARG A 238 22.89 22.97 9.22
CA ARG A 238 23.38 22.62 10.57
C ARG A 238 24.00 21.22 10.64
N THR A 239 23.87 20.43 9.58
CA THR A 239 24.41 19.07 9.53
C THR A 239 24.91 18.74 8.12
N ASP A 240 25.75 17.71 8.03
CA ASP A 240 26.44 17.28 6.82
C ASP A 240 25.52 16.39 5.93
N PRO A 241 25.63 16.45 4.58
CA PRO A 241 24.94 15.55 3.66
C PRO A 241 25.16 14.06 4.00
N ALA A 242 26.35 13.70 4.49
CA ALA A 242 26.68 12.32 4.87
C ALA A 242 25.75 11.78 5.97
N VAL A 243 25.29 12.64 6.89
CA VAL A 243 24.33 12.26 7.94
C VAL A 243 23.00 11.86 7.33
N ILE A 244 22.53 12.60 6.32
CA ILE A 244 21.29 12.28 5.59
C ILE A 244 21.45 10.95 4.85
N LEU A 245 22.52 10.79 4.09
CA LEU A 245 22.78 9.56 3.33
C LEU A 245 22.90 8.33 4.21
N ALA A 246 23.58 8.44 5.36
CA ALA A 246 23.71 7.36 6.31
C ALA A 246 22.40 6.99 6.98
N ARG A 247 21.63 7.99 7.46
CA ARG A 247 20.36 7.77 8.18
C ARG A 247 19.27 7.21 7.27
N PHE A 248 19.22 7.65 6.02
CA PHE A 248 18.15 7.30 5.06
C PHE A 248 18.63 6.37 3.94
N LYS A 249 19.71 5.62 4.15
CA LYS A 249 20.35 4.76 3.15
C LYS A 249 19.36 3.85 2.36
N ASN A 250 18.35 3.30 3.03
CA ASN A 250 17.35 2.41 2.41
C ASN A 250 15.97 3.10 2.27
N ALA A 251 15.93 4.39 2.44
CA ALA A 251 14.69 5.18 2.51
C ALA A 251 14.63 6.28 1.44
N THR A 252 15.56 6.27 0.49
CA THR A 252 15.61 7.23 -0.62
C THR A 252 15.58 6.54 -1.97
N SER A 253 15.27 7.31 -3.02
CA SER A 253 15.49 6.87 -4.40
C SER A 253 16.97 6.64 -4.69
N VAL A 254 17.27 5.84 -5.72
CA VAL A 254 18.62 5.65 -6.24
C VAL A 254 19.19 7.01 -6.67
N ASP A 255 20.49 7.21 -6.48
CA ASP A 255 21.21 8.46 -6.80
C ASP A 255 20.64 9.71 -6.09
N PHE A 256 20.07 9.54 -4.90
CA PHE A 256 19.59 10.65 -4.08
C PHE A 256 20.80 11.48 -3.59
N ASP A 257 20.72 12.77 -3.90
CA ASP A 257 21.71 13.77 -3.50
C ASP A 257 21.03 14.83 -2.63
N PRO A 258 21.36 14.93 -1.33
CA PRO A 258 20.72 15.88 -0.44
C PRO A 258 20.85 17.33 -0.89
N ASP A 259 22.00 17.73 -1.49
CA ASP A 259 22.24 19.10 -1.93
C ASP A 259 21.33 19.51 -3.09
N ARG A 260 21.05 18.57 -3.98
CA ARG A 260 20.16 18.76 -5.12
C ARG A 260 18.70 18.50 -4.74
N ASP A 261 18.43 17.37 -4.08
CA ASP A 261 17.09 16.81 -3.98
C ASP A 261 16.27 17.36 -2.80
N LEU A 262 16.92 18.00 -1.81
CA LEU A 262 16.23 18.68 -0.71
C LEU A 262 16.04 20.19 -0.93
N GLN A 263 16.26 20.69 -2.16
CA GLN A 263 15.99 22.08 -2.52
C GLN A 263 14.50 22.40 -2.61
N ARG A 264 13.71 21.44 -3.08
CA ARG A 264 12.26 21.54 -3.25
C ARG A 264 11.61 20.26 -2.83
N ILE A 265 10.79 20.30 -1.80
CA ILE A 265 10.14 19.10 -1.25
C ILE A 265 8.62 19.25 -1.24
N GLY A 266 7.93 18.13 -1.41
CA GLY A 266 6.50 18.01 -1.20
C GLY A 266 6.21 16.86 -0.24
N LEU A 267 5.44 17.12 0.83
CA LEU A 267 5.13 16.10 1.84
C LEU A 267 3.91 15.27 1.42
N ALA A 268 4.04 13.96 1.54
CA ALA A 268 2.97 12.98 1.47
C ALA A 268 3.04 12.05 2.67
N ASN A 269 2.02 11.22 2.89
CA ASN A 269 2.03 10.27 4.01
C ASN A 269 1.42 8.92 3.61
N GLN A 270 1.88 7.88 4.26
CA GLN A 270 1.17 6.59 4.32
C GLN A 270 -0.17 6.82 5.01
N THR A 271 -1.26 6.29 4.44
CA THR A 271 -2.64 6.62 4.89
C THR A 271 -2.94 6.23 6.33
N THR A 272 -2.16 5.32 6.92
CA THR A 272 -2.32 4.84 8.30
C THR A 272 -1.44 5.58 9.32
N MET A 273 -0.66 6.60 8.91
CA MET A 273 0.08 7.45 9.85
C MET A 273 -0.84 8.44 10.56
N LEU A 274 -0.44 8.87 11.75
CA LEU A 274 -1.19 9.88 12.51
C LEU A 274 -1.21 11.21 11.75
N MET A 275 -2.41 11.71 11.48
CA MET A 275 -2.59 12.98 10.76
C MET A 275 -1.96 14.15 11.52
N SER A 276 -2.08 14.21 12.85
CA SER A 276 -1.47 15.26 13.67
C SER A 276 0.05 15.31 13.52
N GLU A 277 0.71 14.16 13.51
CA GLU A 277 2.16 14.07 13.31
C GLU A 277 2.56 14.46 11.87
N SER A 278 1.79 14.01 10.87
CA SER A 278 2.03 14.41 9.48
C SER A 278 1.92 15.93 9.28
N LEU A 279 0.96 16.58 9.93
CA LEU A 279 0.80 18.04 9.90
C LEU A 279 1.94 18.75 10.62
N GLU A 280 2.36 18.25 11.79
CA GLU A 280 3.52 18.78 12.51
C GLU A 280 4.81 18.68 11.68
N ILE A 281 5.06 17.54 11.04
CA ILE A 281 6.20 17.35 10.14
C ILE A 281 6.13 18.34 8.97
N GLY A 282 4.94 18.57 8.42
CA GLY A 282 4.73 19.55 7.35
C GLY A 282 5.11 20.97 7.79
N GLU A 283 4.73 21.35 9.01
CA GLU A 283 5.07 22.67 9.57
C GLU A 283 6.58 22.81 9.86
N LEU A 284 7.24 21.74 10.38
CA LEU A 284 8.69 21.71 10.56
C LEU A 284 9.43 21.94 9.25
N PHE A 285 9.03 21.29 8.17
CA PHE A 285 9.63 21.48 6.86
C PHE A 285 9.36 22.89 6.29
N ARG A 286 8.13 23.38 6.43
CA ARG A 286 7.79 24.73 6.00
C ARG A 286 8.71 25.75 6.69
N GLN A 287 8.87 25.63 8.01
CA GLN A 287 9.74 26.55 8.77
C GLN A 287 11.22 26.37 8.38
N ALA A 288 11.71 25.14 8.21
CA ALA A 288 13.10 24.90 7.81
C ALA A 288 13.42 25.54 6.42
N MET A 289 12.46 25.48 5.49
CA MET A 289 12.63 26.11 4.18
C MET A 289 12.59 27.65 4.21
N ILE A 290 11.91 28.24 5.20
CA ILE A 290 11.91 29.71 5.40
C ILE A 290 13.21 30.16 6.07
N ASP A 291 13.72 29.38 7.02
CA ASP A 291 14.94 29.68 7.79
C ASP A 291 16.23 29.52 6.95
N ARG A 292 16.16 28.89 5.82
CA ARG A 292 17.26 28.67 4.87
C ARG A 292 17.66 29.94 4.11
#